data_368cc2d6ccededb9b889b66da8780738
#
_entry.id   368cc2d6ccededb9b889b66da8780738
#
_cell.length_a   1.000
_cell.length_b   1.000
_cell.length_c   1.000
_cell.angle_alpha   90.00
_cell.angle_beta   90.00
_cell.angle_gamma   90.00
#
_symmetry.space_group_name_H-M   'P 1'
#
loop_
_entity.id
_entity.type
_entity.pdbx_description
1 polymer ?
#
loop_
_entity_poly.entity_id
_entity_poly.type
_entity_poly.pdbx_seq_one_letter_code
_entity_poly.pdbx_strand_id
1 'polypeptide(L)'
;MSEVVSFENVGLRYGLGPEVLRDITLSLEAGSFHFLVGASGAGKSSLLRLMYLANKPSRGLVNIFGRDIATLSRAELPAVRRRIGVVFQEFRLLSHLSAFDNVALPLRVAGVKEDEVERNVVELLSWVGLKDHLLARPPTLSGGQQQRVAIARAVIARPRLLLADEPTGNVDDRMALRLVHLFEELNKLGTSIVIATHNETLVDKLRHPCLRLEEGRLSMRPAPVVNAAADASTAGRRRAESEQARRNSGKVA
;
A
#
# COMPACT_ATOMS: atom_id res chain seq x y z
N MET A 1 -12.79 10.86 -15.46
CA MET A 1 -12.26 9.63 -14.81
C MET A 1 -13.07 9.38 -13.53
N SER A 2 -13.29 8.14 -13.12
CA SER A 2 -14.13 7.87 -11.94
C SER A 2 -13.28 7.95 -10.67
N GLU A 3 -13.73 8.72 -9.69
CA GLU A 3 -13.11 8.77 -8.36
C GLU A 3 -13.30 7.45 -7.60
N VAL A 4 -12.23 7.00 -6.94
CA VAL A 4 -12.26 5.82 -6.07
C VAL A 4 -12.46 6.22 -4.62
N VAL A 5 -11.85 7.32 -4.21
CA VAL A 5 -11.95 7.92 -2.89
C VAL A 5 -12.15 9.42 -3.04
N SER A 6 -13.13 9.99 -2.34
CA SER A 6 -13.34 11.42 -2.27
C SER A 6 -13.65 11.84 -0.84
N PHE A 7 -12.95 12.84 -0.35
CA PHE A 7 -13.13 13.46 0.96
C PHE A 7 -13.43 14.94 0.78
N GLU A 8 -14.48 15.41 1.42
CA GLU A 8 -14.89 16.83 1.39
C GLU A 8 -14.97 17.36 2.82
N ASN A 9 -14.02 18.22 3.17
CA ASN A 9 -13.96 18.92 4.45
C ASN A 9 -14.06 18.00 5.68
N VAL A 10 -13.39 16.84 5.60
CA VAL A 10 -13.49 15.75 6.58
C VAL A 10 -12.70 16.05 7.83
N GLY A 11 -13.36 15.90 8.99
CA GLY A 11 -12.74 15.87 10.31
C GLY A 11 -12.96 14.52 10.99
N LEU A 12 -11.98 14.09 11.77
CA LEU A 12 -12.08 12.88 12.60
C LEU A 12 -11.55 13.15 14.01
N ARG A 13 -12.34 12.80 15.01
CA ARG A 13 -11.96 12.75 16.42
C ARG A 13 -12.29 11.39 17.03
N TYR A 14 -11.58 11.02 18.06
CA TYR A 14 -11.88 9.83 18.86
C TYR A 14 -12.45 10.27 20.21
N GLY A 15 -13.68 9.86 20.49
CA GLY A 15 -14.42 10.27 21.69
C GLY A 15 -14.56 11.80 21.79
N LEU A 16 -14.27 12.35 22.97
CA LEU A 16 -14.29 13.80 23.23
C LEU A 16 -12.94 14.50 23.01
N GLY A 17 -11.95 13.78 22.48
CA GLY A 17 -10.61 14.32 22.24
C GLY A 17 -10.54 15.33 21.09
N PRO A 18 -9.38 15.92 20.86
CA PRO A 18 -9.14 16.82 19.73
C PRO A 18 -9.30 16.10 18.40
N GLU A 19 -9.54 16.86 17.34
CA GLU A 19 -9.55 16.32 15.98
C GLU A 19 -8.15 15.83 15.60
N VAL A 20 -8.09 14.55 15.20
CA VAL A 20 -6.88 13.89 14.65
C VAL A 20 -6.71 14.21 13.17
N LEU A 21 -7.84 14.34 12.44
CA LEU A 21 -7.86 14.80 11.05
C LEU A 21 -8.70 16.07 10.98
N ARG A 22 -8.20 17.08 10.25
CA ARG A 22 -8.78 18.42 10.19
C ARG A 22 -8.88 18.87 8.73
N ASP A 23 -10.10 19.21 8.30
CA ASP A 23 -10.37 19.83 7.00
C ASP A 23 -9.75 19.05 5.82
N ILE A 24 -9.79 17.71 5.89
CA ILE A 24 -9.24 16.88 4.82
C ILE A 24 -10.14 16.97 3.59
N THR A 25 -9.58 17.47 2.50
CA THR A 25 -10.20 17.43 1.17
C THR A 25 -9.22 16.72 0.23
N LEU A 26 -9.69 15.64 -0.41
CA LEU A 26 -8.89 14.73 -1.22
C LEU A 26 -9.77 14.08 -2.28
N SER A 27 -9.26 13.95 -3.50
CA SER A 27 -9.83 13.10 -4.54
C SER A 27 -8.74 12.17 -5.08
N LEU A 28 -9.01 10.86 -5.11
CA LEU A 28 -8.16 9.84 -5.71
C LEU A 28 -8.89 9.22 -6.89
N GLU A 29 -8.28 9.29 -8.05
CA GLU A 29 -8.80 8.70 -9.28
C GLU A 29 -8.59 7.18 -9.31
N ALA A 30 -9.41 6.48 -10.11
CA ALA A 30 -9.24 5.06 -10.36
C ALA A 30 -7.89 4.80 -11.03
N GLY A 31 -7.16 3.78 -10.53
CA GLY A 31 -5.83 3.43 -11.03
C GLY A 31 -4.72 4.39 -10.61
N SER A 32 -4.96 5.32 -9.68
CA SER A 32 -3.92 6.19 -9.14
C SER A 32 -3.03 5.48 -8.12
N PHE A 33 -1.77 5.89 -8.04
CA PHE A 33 -0.81 5.42 -7.02
C PHE A 33 -0.36 6.61 -6.18
N HIS A 34 -0.45 6.52 -4.85
CA HIS A 34 -0.03 7.59 -3.95
C HIS A 34 0.74 7.04 -2.75
N PHE A 35 1.79 7.75 -2.36
CA PHE A 35 2.35 7.61 -1.02
C PHE A 35 1.61 8.54 -0.04
N LEU A 36 1.41 8.08 1.19
CA LEU A 36 0.92 8.88 2.32
C LEU A 36 2.05 9.00 3.33
N VAL A 37 2.66 10.17 3.41
CA VAL A 37 3.79 10.43 4.32
C VAL A 37 3.40 11.38 5.45
N GLY A 38 4.15 11.34 6.53
CA GLY A 38 3.98 12.20 7.70
C GLY A 38 4.60 11.57 8.92
N ALA A 39 4.85 12.36 9.95
CA ALA A 39 5.42 11.90 11.21
C ALA A 39 4.58 10.80 11.87
N SER A 40 5.19 10.04 12.80
CA SER A 40 4.42 9.14 13.66
C SER A 40 3.37 9.92 14.43
N GLY A 41 2.13 9.41 14.48
CA GLY A 41 1.02 10.11 15.13
C GLY A 41 0.35 11.20 14.27
N ALA A 42 0.82 11.53 13.08
CA ALA A 42 0.20 12.55 12.22
C ALA A 42 -1.24 12.24 11.77
N GLY A 43 -1.71 10.98 11.95
CA GLY A 43 -3.06 10.56 11.58
C GLY A 43 -3.14 9.67 10.33
N LYS A 44 -2.00 9.19 9.76
CA LYS A 44 -1.98 8.33 8.56
C LYS A 44 -2.89 7.11 8.68
N SER A 45 -2.74 6.32 9.74
CA SER A 45 -3.61 5.16 9.98
C SER A 45 -5.07 5.54 10.20
N SER A 46 -5.35 6.73 10.76
CA SER A 46 -6.71 7.25 10.92
C SER A 46 -7.34 7.60 9.56
N LEU A 47 -6.58 8.19 8.65
CA LEU A 47 -7.01 8.45 7.28
C LEU A 47 -7.31 7.14 6.53
N LEU A 48 -6.41 6.14 6.62
CA LEU A 48 -6.64 4.82 6.05
C LEU A 48 -7.89 4.16 6.63
N ARG A 49 -8.15 4.29 7.96
CA ARG A 49 -9.34 3.72 8.62
C ARG A 49 -10.66 4.27 8.07
N LEU A 50 -10.71 5.52 7.65
CA LEU A 50 -11.86 6.08 6.93
C LEU A 50 -11.99 5.43 5.55
N MET A 51 -10.88 5.29 4.81
CA MET A 51 -10.89 4.71 3.45
C MET A 51 -11.34 3.24 3.43
N TYR A 52 -10.97 2.41 4.45
CA TYR A 52 -11.45 1.02 4.51
C TYR A 52 -12.70 0.83 5.41
N LEU A 53 -13.41 1.91 5.69
CA LEU A 53 -14.71 1.92 6.38
C LEU A 53 -14.66 1.36 7.81
N ALA A 54 -13.51 1.43 8.50
CA ALA A 54 -13.42 1.05 9.91
C ALA A 54 -13.98 2.12 10.83
N ASN A 55 -13.85 3.38 10.43
CA ASN A 55 -14.38 4.54 11.12
C ASN A 55 -15.34 5.32 10.22
N LYS A 56 -16.23 6.08 10.83
CA LYS A 56 -17.01 7.14 10.16
C LYS A 56 -16.38 8.49 10.47
N PRO A 57 -16.45 9.46 9.56
CA PRO A 57 -15.99 10.81 9.85
C PRO A 57 -16.82 11.45 10.96
N SER A 58 -16.22 12.36 11.74
CA SER A 58 -16.95 13.16 12.73
C SER A 58 -17.70 14.33 12.08
N ARG A 59 -17.19 14.80 10.93
CA ARG A 59 -17.81 15.80 10.04
C ARG A 59 -17.29 15.66 8.63
N GLY A 60 -17.95 16.29 7.67
CA GLY A 60 -17.63 16.23 6.25
C GLY A 60 -18.14 14.98 5.57
N LEU A 61 -17.84 14.82 4.29
CA LEU A 61 -18.33 13.74 3.43
C LEU A 61 -17.19 12.86 2.97
N VAL A 62 -17.37 11.55 3.09
CA VAL A 62 -16.42 10.54 2.57
C VAL A 62 -17.14 9.63 1.60
N ASN A 63 -16.71 9.64 0.33
CA ASN A 63 -17.21 8.72 -0.68
C ASN A 63 -16.14 7.67 -1.01
N ILE A 64 -16.56 6.42 -1.07
CA ILE A 64 -15.73 5.29 -1.53
C ILE A 64 -16.46 4.60 -2.67
N PHE A 65 -15.80 4.53 -3.83
CA PHE A 65 -16.40 4.04 -5.08
C PHE A 65 -17.71 4.74 -5.46
N GLY A 66 -17.79 6.05 -5.21
CA GLY A 66 -18.97 6.89 -5.47
C GLY A 66 -20.12 6.72 -4.47
N ARG A 67 -19.88 6.08 -3.32
CA ARG A 67 -20.89 5.89 -2.26
C ARG A 67 -20.48 6.60 -0.98
N ASP A 68 -21.37 7.42 -0.44
CA ASP A 68 -21.18 8.04 0.89
C ASP A 68 -21.17 6.96 1.98
N ILE A 69 -20.04 6.87 2.71
CA ILE A 69 -19.87 5.87 3.77
C ILE A 69 -20.78 6.10 4.99
N ALA A 70 -21.28 7.34 5.19
CA ALA A 70 -22.18 7.65 6.29
C ALA A 70 -23.56 7.04 6.10
N THR A 71 -24.00 6.91 4.83
CA THR A 71 -25.31 6.38 4.44
C THR A 71 -25.36 4.86 4.30
N LEU A 72 -24.18 4.20 4.22
CA LEU A 72 -24.10 2.74 4.07
C LEU A 72 -24.71 2.01 5.28
N SER A 73 -25.64 1.12 5.01
CA SER A 73 -26.18 0.18 5.98
C SER A 73 -25.15 -0.89 6.38
N ARG A 74 -25.35 -1.54 7.52
CA ARG A 74 -24.49 -2.66 7.94
C ARG A 74 -24.45 -3.81 6.93
N ALA A 75 -25.53 -4.06 6.21
CA ALA A 75 -25.61 -5.11 5.20
C ALA A 75 -24.81 -4.79 3.93
N GLU A 76 -24.64 -3.51 3.60
CA GLU A 76 -23.91 -3.09 2.40
C GLU A 76 -22.38 -2.99 2.61
N LEU A 77 -21.94 -2.73 3.84
CA LEU A 77 -20.52 -2.58 4.19
C LEU A 77 -19.64 -3.75 3.69
N PRO A 78 -20.02 -5.05 3.84
CA PRO A 78 -19.20 -6.16 3.36
C PRO A 78 -18.95 -6.13 1.86
N ALA A 79 -19.95 -5.73 1.06
CA ALA A 79 -19.83 -5.65 -0.40
C ALA A 79 -18.82 -4.57 -0.83
N VAL A 80 -18.78 -3.43 -0.13
CA VAL A 80 -17.80 -2.37 -0.38
C VAL A 80 -16.41 -2.80 0.09
N ARG A 81 -16.30 -3.35 1.31
CA ARG A 81 -15.02 -3.79 1.90
C ARG A 81 -14.33 -4.89 1.08
N ARG A 82 -15.06 -5.82 0.47
CA ARG A 82 -14.46 -6.86 -0.41
C ARG A 82 -13.70 -6.29 -1.61
N ARG A 83 -13.99 -5.04 -1.99
CA ARG A 83 -13.28 -4.33 -3.08
C ARG A 83 -12.04 -3.60 -2.61
N ILE A 84 -11.73 -3.64 -1.30
CA ILE A 84 -10.61 -2.95 -0.65
C ILE A 84 -9.67 -4.01 -0.06
N GLY A 85 -8.43 -4.05 -0.53
CA GLY A 85 -7.35 -4.80 0.09
C GLY A 85 -6.68 -3.93 1.17
N VAL A 86 -6.38 -4.51 2.33
CA VAL A 86 -5.72 -3.77 3.41
C VAL A 86 -4.52 -4.57 3.93
N VAL A 87 -3.35 -3.96 3.89
CA VAL A 87 -2.14 -4.44 4.55
C VAL A 87 -1.98 -3.66 5.84
N PHE A 88 -2.12 -4.33 6.97
CA PHE A 88 -2.02 -3.72 8.30
C PHE A 88 -0.59 -3.77 8.81
N GLN A 89 -0.17 -2.76 9.55
CA GLN A 89 1.14 -2.68 10.20
C GLN A 89 1.39 -3.89 11.14
N GLU A 90 0.36 -4.36 11.85
CA GLU A 90 0.41 -5.51 12.77
C GLU A 90 0.03 -6.84 12.08
N PHE A 91 0.10 -6.93 10.75
CA PHE A 91 -0.24 -8.08 9.89
C PHE A 91 -1.69 -8.58 10.03
N ARG A 92 -2.23 -8.69 11.22
CA ARG A 92 -3.58 -9.18 11.55
C ARG A 92 -3.89 -10.53 10.88
N LEU A 93 -2.92 -11.42 10.89
CA LEU A 93 -3.11 -12.78 10.44
C LEU A 93 -3.92 -13.57 11.48
N LEU A 94 -4.73 -14.50 10.98
CA LEU A 94 -5.47 -15.44 11.82
C LEU A 94 -4.50 -16.53 12.29
N SER A 95 -4.11 -16.52 13.57
CA SER A 95 -3.05 -17.36 14.13
C SER A 95 -3.34 -18.86 14.09
N HIS A 96 -4.63 -19.23 14.05
CA HIS A 96 -5.09 -20.63 13.97
C HIS A 96 -5.13 -21.18 12.53
N LEU A 97 -5.01 -20.30 11.51
CA LEU A 97 -4.98 -20.68 10.11
C LEU A 97 -3.54 -20.74 9.58
N SER A 98 -3.31 -21.59 8.58
CA SER A 98 -2.04 -21.65 7.84
C SER A 98 -1.80 -20.37 7.02
N ALA A 99 -0.59 -20.19 6.48
CA ALA A 99 -0.31 -19.13 5.51
C ALA A 99 -1.21 -19.25 4.29
N PHE A 100 -1.39 -20.47 3.76
CA PHE A 100 -2.30 -20.77 2.67
C PHE A 100 -3.73 -20.33 3.00
N ASP A 101 -4.29 -20.76 4.13
CA ASP A 101 -5.68 -20.45 4.49
C ASP A 101 -5.89 -18.95 4.76
N ASN A 102 -4.91 -18.26 5.35
CA ASN A 102 -4.97 -16.80 5.50
C ASN A 102 -5.11 -16.10 4.15
N VAL A 103 -4.36 -16.55 3.12
CA VAL A 103 -4.40 -15.98 1.77
C VAL A 103 -5.64 -16.44 1.01
N ALA A 104 -6.10 -17.67 1.21
CA ALA A 104 -7.29 -18.23 0.56
C ALA A 104 -8.61 -17.55 1.01
N LEU A 105 -8.63 -17.04 2.25
CA LEU A 105 -9.85 -16.57 2.90
C LEU A 105 -10.65 -15.54 2.06
N PRO A 106 -10.06 -14.49 1.46
CA PRO A 106 -10.82 -13.53 0.65
C PRO A 106 -11.49 -14.17 -0.57
N LEU A 107 -10.85 -15.15 -1.22
CA LEU A 107 -11.41 -15.85 -2.37
C LEU A 107 -12.56 -16.78 -1.95
N ARG A 108 -12.40 -17.51 -0.84
CA ARG A 108 -13.46 -18.36 -0.28
C ARG A 108 -14.68 -17.55 0.13
N VAL A 109 -14.48 -16.39 0.78
CA VAL A 109 -15.57 -15.46 1.12
C VAL A 109 -16.26 -14.88 -0.12
N ALA A 110 -15.55 -14.77 -1.25
CA ALA A 110 -16.10 -14.37 -2.53
C ALA A 110 -16.82 -15.50 -3.27
N GLY A 111 -16.76 -16.75 -2.76
CA GLY A 111 -17.40 -17.92 -3.38
C GLY A 111 -16.64 -18.51 -4.58
N VAL A 112 -15.33 -18.26 -4.67
CA VAL A 112 -14.46 -18.84 -5.71
C VAL A 112 -14.32 -20.34 -5.46
N LYS A 113 -14.30 -21.16 -6.52
CA LYS A 113 -14.14 -22.61 -6.45
C LYS A 113 -12.79 -23.00 -5.87
N GLU A 114 -12.74 -24.05 -5.04
CA GLU A 114 -11.53 -24.41 -4.30
C GLU A 114 -10.32 -24.74 -5.20
N ASP A 115 -10.54 -25.38 -6.36
CA ASP A 115 -9.48 -25.67 -7.34
C ASP A 115 -8.82 -24.37 -7.89
N GLU A 116 -9.59 -23.31 -8.03
CA GLU A 116 -9.10 -22.00 -8.46
C GLU A 116 -8.43 -21.27 -7.29
N VAL A 117 -8.97 -21.39 -6.08
CA VAL A 117 -8.36 -20.87 -4.85
C VAL A 117 -6.97 -21.48 -4.67
N GLU A 118 -6.85 -22.80 -4.77
CA GLU A 118 -5.57 -23.50 -4.59
C GLU A 118 -4.52 -23.01 -5.59
N ARG A 119 -4.84 -22.98 -6.87
CA ARG A 119 -3.91 -22.50 -7.92
C ARG A 119 -3.44 -21.09 -7.65
N ASN A 120 -4.37 -20.15 -7.43
CA ASN A 120 -4.05 -18.74 -7.27
C ASN A 120 -3.23 -18.49 -5.99
N VAL A 121 -3.55 -19.18 -4.89
CA VAL A 121 -2.86 -19.01 -3.61
C VAL A 121 -1.45 -19.58 -3.66
N VAL A 122 -1.27 -20.80 -4.23
CA VAL A 122 0.05 -21.42 -4.37
C VAL A 122 0.96 -20.57 -5.28
N GLU A 123 0.43 -20.08 -6.40
CA GLU A 123 1.16 -19.20 -7.31
C GLU A 123 1.62 -17.93 -6.60
N LEU A 124 0.70 -17.22 -5.93
CA LEU A 124 1.02 -15.97 -5.25
C LEU A 124 1.99 -16.16 -4.09
N LEU A 125 1.79 -17.19 -3.24
CA LEU A 125 2.70 -17.49 -2.14
C LEU A 125 4.09 -17.90 -2.65
N SER A 126 4.17 -18.62 -3.77
CA SER A 126 5.45 -18.92 -4.43
C SER A 126 6.13 -17.66 -4.93
N TRP A 127 5.38 -16.75 -5.53
CA TRP A 127 5.91 -15.48 -6.04
C TRP A 127 6.48 -14.59 -4.92
N VAL A 128 5.82 -14.54 -3.74
CA VAL A 128 6.34 -13.81 -2.57
C VAL A 128 7.40 -14.61 -1.79
N GLY A 129 7.86 -15.76 -2.31
CA GLY A 129 8.94 -16.56 -1.72
C GLY A 129 8.52 -17.31 -0.45
N LEU A 130 7.29 -17.81 -0.41
CA LEU A 130 6.71 -18.58 0.71
C LEU A 130 6.24 -19.98 0.27
N LYS A 131 6.77 -20.51 -0.85
CA LYS A 131 6.40 -21.84 -1.38
C LYS A 131 6.56 -22.94 -0.35
N ASP A 132 7.63 -22.89 0.45
CA ASP A 132 7.96 -23.91 1.44
C ASP A 132 7.25 -23.69 2.80
N HIS A 133 6.42 -22.64 2.91
CA HIS A 133 5.74 -22.23 4.13
C HIS A 133 4.20 -22.24 4.02
N LEU A 134 3.64 -22.89 3.00
CA LEU A 134 2.19 -22.89 2.76
C LEU A 134 1.37 -23.32 3.99
N LEU A 135 1.80 -24.36 4.66
CA LEU A 135 1.14 -24.94 5.84
C LEU A 135 1.60 -24.33 7.18
N ALA A 136 2.62 -23.44 7.16
CA ALA A 136 3.12 -22.80 8.36
C ALA A 136 2.06 -21.85 8.96
N ARG A 137 1.95 -21.84 10.28
CA ARG A 137 1.05 -20.94 11.00
C ARG A 137 1.76 -19.63 11.36
N PRO A 138 1.07 -18.48 11.44
CA PRO A 138 1.68 -17.19 11.74
C PRO A 138 2.67 -17.19 12.92
N PRO A 139 2.41 -17.85 14.07
CA PRO A 139 3.38 -17.85 15.18
C PRO A 139 4.72 -18.52 14.87
N THR A 140 4.79 -19.37 13.82
CA THR A 140 6.03 -20.05 13.41
C THR A 140 6.77 -19.32 12.29
N LEU A 141 6.19 -18.22 11.78
CA LEU A 141 6.75 -17.40 10.71
C LEU A 141 7.53 -16.22 11.26
N SER A 142 8.64 -15.86 10.62
CA SER A 142 9.33 -14.59 10.92
C SER A 142 8.44 -13.37 10.60
N GLY A 143 8.74 -12.21 11.17
CA GLY A 143 7.99 -10.98 10.90
C GLY A 143 7.91 -10.65 9.41
N GLY A 144 9.02 -10.78 8.66
CA GLY A 144 9.03 -10.59 7.21
C GLY A 144 8.22 -11.63 6.43
N GLN A 145 8.15 -12.88 6.92
CA GLN A 145 7.28 -13.91 6.34
C GLN A 145 5.80 -13.59 6.59
N GLN A 146 5.44 -13.20 7.83
CA GLN A 146 4.09 -12.76 8.18
C GLN A 146 3.64 -11.55 7.34
N GLN A 147 4.54 -10.57 7.14
CA GLN A 147 4.28 -9.42 6.27
C GLN A 147 3.92 -9.86 4.85
N ARG A 148 4.68 -10.79 4.27
CA ARG A 148 4.42 -11.30 2.92
C ARG A 148 3.10 -12.07 2.82
N VAL A 149 2.73 -12.84 3.83
CA VAL A 149 1.40 -13.48 3.92
C VAL A 149 0.30 -12.42 3.99
N ALA A 150 0.47 -11.37 4.81
CA ALA A 150 -0.52 -10.29 4.93
C ALA A 150 -0.72 -9.52 3.61
N ILE A 151 0.36 -9.27 2.88
CA ILE A 151 0.31 -8.64 1.55
C ILE A 151 -0.39 -9.56 0.56
N ALA A 152 0.02 -10.84 0.48
CA ALA A 152 -0.62 -11.82 -0.40
C ALA A 152 -2.13 -11.91 -0.14
N ARG A 153 -2.56 -11.95 1.12
CA ARG A 153 -3.98 -11.93 1.49
C ARG A 153 -4.70 -10.67 1.02
N ALA A 154 -4.05 -9.51 1.10
CA ALA A 154 -4.66 -8.25 0.71
C ALA A 154 -4.87 -8.13 -0.80
N VAL A 155 -4.01 -8.76 -1.62
CA VAL A 155 -4.01 -8.60 -3.08
C VAL A 155 -4.66 -9.76 -3.84
N ILE A 156 -4.83 -10.94 -3.22
CA ILE A 156 -5.31 -12.15 -3.90
C ILE A 156 -6.66 -11.98 -4.60
N ALA A 157 -7.56 -11.19 -4.02
CA ALA A 157 -8.89 -10.91 -4.58
C ALA A 157 -8.89 -9.78 -5.62
N ARG A 158 -7.72 -9.29 -6.05
CA ARG A 158 -7.55 -8.18 -7.02
C ARG A 158 -8.43 -6.98 -6.66
N PRO A 159 -8.16 -6.32 -5.53
CA PRO A 159 -8.99 -5.23 -5.03
C PRO A 159 -8.95 -4.02 -5.98
N ARG A 160 -10.01 -3.20 -5.97
CA ARG A 160 -10.04 -1.92 -6.69
C ARG A 160 -9.26 -0.82 -5.98
N LEU A 161 -9.12 -0.93 -4.65
CA LEU A 161 -8.35 -0.03 -3.81
C LEU A 161 -7.47 -0.88 -2.87
N LEU A 162 -6.17 -0.68 -2.90
CA LEU A 162 -5.22 -1.28 -1.98
C LEU A 162 -4.68 -0.21 -1.03
N LEU A 163 -4.84 -0.44 0.25
CA LEU A 163 -4.34 0.42 1.32
C LEU A 163 -3.27 -0.34 2.10
N ALA A 164 -2.08 0.22 2.21
CA ALA A 164 -1.00 -0.41 2.95
C ALA A 164 -0.46 0.53 4.03
N ASP A 165 -0.45 0.08 5.28
CA ASP A 165 0.08 0.81 6.42
C ASP A 165 1.46 0.22 6.78
N GLU A 166 2.55 0.94 6.48
CA GLU A 166 3.95 0.57 6.68
C GLU A 166 4.30 -0.84 6.12
N PRO A 167 3.99 -1.14 4.83
CA PRO A 167 4.10 -2.50 4.28
C PRO A 167 5.54 -3.01 4.17
N THR A 168 6.55 -2.16 4.33
CA THR A 168 7.97 -2.49 4.17
C THR A 168 8.77 -2.40 5.48
N GLY A 169 8.13 -2.07 6.60
CA GLY A 169 8.82 -1.83 7.87
C GLY A 169 9.52 -3.06 8.51
N ASN A 170 9.13 -4.27 8.11
CA ASN A 170 9.64 -5.52 8.69
C ASN A 170 10.37 -6.42 7.68
N VAL A 171 10.80 -5.87 6.55
CA VAL A 171 11.52 -6.59 5.49
C VAL A 171 12.80 -5.84 5.12
N ASP A 172 13.78 -6.57 4.57
CA ASP A 172 15.00 -5.96 4.04
C ASP A 172 14.73 -5.11 2.78
N ASP A 173 15.67 -4.23 2.43
CA ASP A 173 15.55 -3.30 1.30
C ASP A 173 15.28 -4.00 -0.04
N ARG A 174 15.87 -5.17 -0.28
CA ARG A 174 15.67 -5.94 -1.50
C ARG A 174 14.22 -6.45 -1.60
N MET A 175 13.70 -6.94 -0.48
CA MET A 175 12.32 -7.40 -0.39
C MET A 175 11.35 -6.21 -0.44
N ALA A 176 11.67 -5.09 0.22
CA ALA A 176 10.87 -3.86 0.13
C ALA A 176 10.66 -3.41 -1.32
N LEU A 177 11.72 -3.37 -2.12
CA LEU A 177 11.64 -3.04 -3.54
C LEU A 177 10.79 -4.04 -4.34
N ARG A 178 10.90 -5.36 -4.05
CA ARG A 178 10.05 -6.37 -4.69
C ARG A 178 8.57 -6.18 -4.36
N LEU A 179 8.25 -5.86 -3.10
CA LEU A 179 6.87 -5.62 -2.68
C LEU A 179 6.28 -4.38 -3.33
N VAL A 180 7.07 -3.31 -3.44
CA VAL A 180 6.59 -2.12 -4.16
C VAL A 180 6.40 -2.40 -5.64
N HIS A 181 7.31 -3.14 -6.28
CA HIS A 181 7.12 -3.57 -7.66
C HIS A 181 5.84 -4.41 -7.86
N LEU A 182 5.48 -5.29 -6.91
CA LEU A 182 4.18 -5.96 -6.93
C LEU A 182 3.02 -4.94 -6.92
N PHE A 183 3.11 -3.92 -6.08
CA PHE A 183 2.08 -2.88 -6.03
C PHE A 183 2.01 -2.09 -7.36
N GLU A 184 3.15 -1.77 -7.97
CA GLU A 184 3.17 -1.12 -9.30
C GLU A 184 2.53 -1.99 -10.39
N GLU A 185 2.81 -3.31 -10.40
CA GLU A 185 2.15 -4.23 -11.34
C GLU A 185 0.63 -4.30 -11.12
N LEU A 186 0.18 -4.34 -9.87
CA LEU A 186 -1.26 -4.28 -9.55
C LEU A 186 -1.88 -2.93 -9.98
N ASN A 187 -1.13 -1.83 -9.84
CA ASN A 187 -1.58 -0.52 -10.29
C ASN A 187 -1.75 -0.47 -11.82
N LYS A 188 -0.81 -1.03 -12.58
CA LYS A 188 -0.93 -1.16 -14.05
C LYS A 188 -2.16 -1.95 -14.48
N LEU A 189 -2.62 -2.89 -13.63
CA LEU A 189 -3.86 -3.66 -13.84
C LEU A 189 -5.12 -2.90 -13.38
N GLY A 190 -5.00 -1.64 -12.94
CA GLY A 190 -6.11 -0.76 -12.59
C GLY A 190 -6.44 -0.69 -11.10
N THR A 191 -5.68 -1.32 -10.21
CA THR A 191 -5.83 -1.15 -8.76
C THR A 191 -5.36 0.25 -8.34
N SER A 192 -6.18 1.01 -7.62
CA SER A 192 -5.75 2.24 -6.97
C SER A 192 -5.00 1.92 -5.70
N ILE A 193 -3.88 2.62 -5.43
CA ILE A 193 -2.97 2.25 -4.34
C ILE A 193 -2.65 3.46 -3.46
N VAL A 194 -2.73 3.27 -2.15
CA VAL A 194 -2.25 4.23 -1.14
C VAL A 194 -1.34 3.50 -0.16
N ILE A 195 -0.07 3.90 -0.10
CA ILE A 195 0.93 3.35 0.81
C ILE A 195 1.30 4.39 1.84
N ALA A 196 0.89 4.18 3.09
CA ALA A 196 1.38 4.97 4.21
C ALA A 196 2.77 4.49 4.61
N THR A 197 3.74 5.40 4.66
CA THR A 197 5.11 5.10 5.08
C THR A 197 5.80 6.32 5.66
N HIS A 198 6.79 6.10 6.48
CA HIS A 198 7.75 7.11 6.95
C HIS A 198 9.11 7.00 6.25
N ASN A 199 9.29 6.04 5.34
CA ASN A 199 10.52 5.84 4.58
C ASN A 199 10.61 6.79 3.38
N GLU A 200 11.09 8.02 3.62
CA GLU A 200 11.25 9.05 2.58
C GLU A 200 12.20 8.61 1.46
N THR A 201 13.23 7.82 1.78
CA THR A 201 14.17 7.28 0.77
C THR A 201 13.46 6.40 -0.26
N LEU A 202 12.51 5.58 0.19
CA LEU A 202 11.70 4.74 -0.68
C LEU A 202 10.76 5.58 -1.56
N VAL A 203 10.13 6.59 -0.97
CA VAL A 203 9.23 7.53 -1.67
C VAL A 203 9.97 8.29 -2.77
N ASP A 204 11.16 8.82 -2.46
CA ASP A 204 11.97 9.57 -3.42
C ASP A 204 12.47 8.70 -4.59
N LYS A 205 12.81 7.44 -4.33
CA LYS A 205 13.25 6.50 -5.37
C LYS A 205 12.14 6.16 -6.37
N LEU A 206 10.91 6.08 -5.93
CA LEU A 206 9.79 5.56 -6.73
C LEU A 206 8.98 6.66 -7.43
N ARG A 207 9.19 7.92 -7.06
CA ARG A 207 8.68 9.12 -7.74
C ARG A 207 7.16 9.16 -8.01
N HIS A 208 6.37 8.48 -7.18
CA HIS A 208 4.91 8.59 -7.25
C HIS A 208 4.40 9.85 -6.53
N PRO A 209 3.18 10.34 -6.85
CA PRO A 209 2.52 11.42 -6.13
C PRO A 209 2.48 11.14 -4.62
N CYS A 210 2.67 12.19 -3.82
CA CYS A 210 2.76 12.08 -2.37
C CYS A 210 1.71 12.94 -1.67
N LEU A 211 0.96 12.32 -0.79
CA LEU A 211 0.04 12.93 0.16
C LEU A 211 0.82 13.14 1.46
N ARG A 212 1.03 14.39 1.86
CA ARG A 212 1.72 14.73 3.11
C ARG A 212 0.70 15.09 4.17
N LEU A 213 0.72 14.36 5.28
CA LEU A 213 -0.14 14.60 6.43
C LEU A 213 0.68 15.20 7.59
N GLU A 214 0.37 16.43 7.97
CA GLU A 214 1.03 17.18 9.03
C GLU A 214 -0.03 17.78 9.96
N GLU A 215 0.09 17.54 11.25
CA GLU A 215 -0.85 18.03 12.29
C GLU A 215 -2.33 17.82 11.96
N GLY A 216 -2.64 16.69 11.33
CA GLY A 216 -4.00 16.32 10.92
C GLY A 216 -4.49 17.02 9.65
N ARG A 217 -3.68 17.80 8.95
CA ARG A 217 -3.98 18.45 7.67
C ARG A 217 -3.26 17.77 6.52
N LEU A 218 -3.92 17.66 5.38
CA LEU A 218 -3.40 17.02 4.18
C LEU A 218 -2.96 18.04 3.15
N SER A 219 -1.77 17.83 2.58
CA SER A 219 -1.30 18.51 1.40
C SER A 219 -0.90 17.50 0.32
N MET A 220 -1.06 17.84 -0.95
CA MET A 220 -0.68 16.98 -2.07
C MET A 220 0.57 17.54 -2.74
N ARG A 221 1.61 16.70 -2.87
CA ARG A 221 2.79 16.98 -3.67
C ARG A 221 2.70 16.14 -4.95
N PRO A 222 2.64 16.74 -6.14
CA PRO A 222 2.65 15.99 -7.39
C PRO A 222 3.94 15.18 -7.52
N ALA A 223 3.93 14.15 -8.35
CA ALA A 223 5.14 13.42 -8.70
C ALA A 223 6.21 14.39 -9.18
N PRO A 224 7.50 14.21 -8.83
CA PRO A 224 8.56 15.05 -9.35
C PRO A 224 8.59 14.93 -10.87
N VAL A 225 8.54 16.06 -11.56
CA VAL A 225 8.65 16.11 -13.02
C VAL A 225 10.03 15.58 -13.42
N VAL A 226 10.05 14.50 -14.16
CA VAL A 226 11.30 13.94 -14.68
C VAL A 226 11.82 14.89 -15.77
N ASN A 227 12.77 15.75 -15.43
CA ASN A 227 13.58 16.43 -16.43
C ASN A 227 14.57 15.41 -17.01
N ALA A 228 14.20 14.77 -18.10
CA ALA A 228 15.02 13.77 -18.81
C ALA A 228 16.45 14.29 -19.17
N ALA A 229 16.66 15.61 -19.16
CA ALA A 229 17.97 16.24 -19.38
C ALA A 229 18.93 16.12 -18.18
N ALA A 230 18.42 16.00 -16.93
CA ALA A 230 19.27 15.92 -15.73
C ALA A 230 19.83 14.50 -15.51
N ASP A 231 19.04 13.46 -15.83
CA ASP A 231 19.47 12.06 -15.67
C ASP A 231 20.54 11.65 -16.70
N ALA A 232 20.49 12.20 -17.92
CA ALA A 232 21.51 11.98 -18.94
C ALA A 232 22.88 12.58 -18.54
N SER A 233 22.90 13.72 -17.86
CA SER A 233 24.15 14.36 -17.40
C SER A 233 24.83 13.60 -16.26
N THR A 234 24.04 13.00 -15.36
CA THR A 234 24.57 12.23 -14.21
C THR A 234 25.07 10.86 -14.61
N ALA A 235 24.40 10.21 -15.58
CA ALA A 235 24.86 8.95 -16.17
C ALA A 235 26.15 9.13 -17.00
N GLY A 236 26.27 10.24 -17.73
CA GLY A 236 27.47 10.62 -18.46
C GLY A 236 28.68 10.89 -17.55
N ARG A 237 28.49 11.59 -16.42
CA ARG A 237 29.57 11.81 -15.45
C ARG A 237 30.06 10.54 -14.78
N ARG A 238 29.17 9.65 -14.37
CA ARG A 238 29.54 8.34 -13.76
C ARG A 238 30.28 7.42 -14.74
N ARG A 239 29.93 7.44 -16.05
CA ARG A 239 30.69 6.72 -17.07
C ARG A 239 32.08 7.33 -17.30
N ALA A 240 32.20 8.65 -17.36
CA ALA A 240 33.48 9.32 -17.51
C ALA A 240 34.43 9.08 -16.34
N GLU A 241 33.90 9.12 -15.07
CA GLU A 241 34.68 8.82 -13.88
C GLU A 241 35.13 7.34 -13.82
N SER A 242 34.29 6.40 -14.24
CA SER A 242 34.67 4.98 -14.30
C SER A 242 35.69 4.66 -15.37
N GLU A 243 35.67 5.34 -16.53
CA GLU A 243 36.68 5.23 -17.57
C GLU A 243 38.01 5.88 -17.18
N GLN A 244 37.95 7.03 -16.47
CA GLN A 244 39.16 7.69 -15.96
C GLN A 244 39.82 6.85 -14.87
N ALA A 245 39.08 6.20 -13.98
CA ALA A 245 39.62 5.29 -12.97
C ALA A 245 40.30 4.05 -13.61
N ARG A 246 39.73 3.51 -14.70
CA ARG A 246 40.33 2.37 -15.43
C ARG A 246 41.61 2.76 -16.16
N ARG A 247 41.73 4.00 -16.69
CA ARG A 247 42.94 4.48 -17.34
C ARG A 247 44.09 4.76 -16.35
N ASN A 248 43.77 5.15 -15.13
CA ASN A 248 44.79 5.38 -14.10
C ASN A 248 45.31 4.09 -13.44
N SER A 249 44.51 3.03 -13.38
CA SER A 249 44.95 1.72 -12.86
C SER A 249 45.79 0.90 -13.90
N GLY A 250 45.78 1.26 -15.19
CA GLY A 250 46.56 0.59 -16.22
C GLY A 250 47.94 1.20 -16.47
N LYS A 251 48.40 2.22 -15.71
CA LYS A 251 49.71 2.88 -15.86
C LYS A 251 50.73 2.56 -14.76
N VAL A 252 50.44 1.59 -13.89
CA VAL A 252 51.36 1.08 -12.86
C VAL A 252 51.52 -0.43 -13.14
N ALA A 253 52.30 -0.76 -14.11
CA ALA A 253 52.90 -2.07 -14.32
C ALA A 253 54.16 -1.87 -15.19
#